data_ff28e8770b7e894f768618fcc8b4312a
#
_entry.id   ff28e8770b7e894f768618fcc8b4312a
#
_cell.length_a   1.000
_cell.length_b   1.000
_cell.length_c   1.000
_cell.angle_alpha   90.00
_cell.angle_beta   90.00
_cell.angle_gamma   90.00
#
_symmetry.space_group_name_H-M   'P 1'
#
loop_
_entity.id
_entity.type
_entity.pdbx_description
1 polymer ?
#
loop_
_entity_poly.entity_id
_entity_poly.type
_entity_poly.pdbx_seq_one_letter_code
_entity_poly.pdbx_strand_id
1 'polypeptide(L)' 'DDLHPKGIQEKTMRMILDHLRENTNKWLTGDEIAEKVGLTGVTVRRYMTHLTETGLVMGDTNYETGGRPCMLYKISK' A
#
# COMPACT_ATOMS: atom_id res chain seq x y z
N ASP A 1 3.39 17.31 10.88
CA ASP A 1 4.78 17.22 10.70
C ASP A 1 5.19 17.41 9.25
N ASP A 2 6.28 18.14 9.03
CA ASP A 2 6.67 18.57 7.69
C ASP A 2 7.20 17.44 6.82
N LEU A 3 7.50 16.30 7.41
CA LEU A 3 8.08 15.18 6.65
C LEU A 3 7.06 14.37 5.88
N HIS A 4 5.78 14.56 6.14
CA HIS A 4 4.72 13.78 5.51
C HIS A 4 3.76 14.67 4.77
N PRO A 5 3.32 14.25 3.58
CA PRO A 5 2.27 14.99 2.87
C PRO A 5 1.00 15.08 3.70
N LYS A 6 0.21 16.08 3.39
CA LYS A 6 -1.06 16.27 4.07
C LYS A 6 -1.95 15.05 3.86
N GLY A 7 -2.52 14.54 4.93
CA GLY A 7 -3.37 13.36 4.88
C GLY A 7 -2.65 12.05 5.14
N ILE A 8 -1.33 12.10 5.30
CA ILE A 8 -0.53 10.91 5.61
C ILE A 8 -0.18 10.94 7.09
N GLN A 9 -0.59 9.93 7.82
CA GLN A 9 -0.31 9.80 9.25
C GLN A 9 0.69 8.70 9.48
N GLU A 10 1.67 8.95 10.32
CA GLU A 10 2.72 8.00 10.59
C GLU A 10 2.17 6.71 11.20
N LYS A 11 1.23 6.83 12.12
CA LYS A 11 0.65 5.66 12.77
C LYS A 11 -0.01 4.72 11.74
N THR A 12 -0.80 5.28 10.86
CA THR A 12 -1.49 4.51 9.82
C THR A 12 -0.48 3.91 8.86
N MET A 13 0.55 4.68 8.50
CA MET A 13 1.58 4.19 7.61
C MET A 13 2.31 2.98 8.21
N ARG A 14 2.57 3.01 9.51
CA ARG A 14 3.20 1.88 10.18
C ARG A 14 2.33 0.64 10.17
N MET A 15 1.02 0.80 10.34
CA MET A 15 0.10 -0.33 10.28
C MET A 15 0.16 -1.01 8.92
N ILE A 16 0.19 -0.20 7.87
CA ILE A 16 0.28 -0.73 6.51
C ILE A 16 1.62 -1.43 6.30
N LEU A 17 2.71 -0.81 6.73
CA LEU A 17 4.03 -1.41 6.59
C LEU A 17 4.15 -2.72 7.37
N ASP A 18 3.61 -2.77 8.57
CA ASP A 18 3.65 -3.99 9.37
C ASP A 18 2.92 -5.12 8.66
N HIS A 19 1.77 -4.82 8.09
CA HIS A 19 1.01 -5.83 7.36
C HIS A 19 1.80 -6.32 6.14
N LEU A 20 2.44 -5.42 5.42
CA LEU A 20 3.26 -5.80 4.27
C LEU A 20 4.47 -6.63 4.68
N ARG A 21 5.07 -6.30 5.83
CA ARG A 21 6.22 -7.05 6.33
C ARG A 21 5.83 -8.48 6.71
N GLU A 22 4.62 -8.67 7.19
CA GLU A 22 4.14 -10.01 7.52
C GLU A 22 3.91 -10.84 6.27
N ASN A 23 3.84 -10.20 5.11
CA ASN A 23 3.57 -10.87 3.84
C ASN A 23 4.64 -10.51 2.81
N THR A 24 5.90 -10.57 3.19
CA THR A 24 7.01 -10.11 2.35
C THR A 24 7.13 -10.84 1.03
N ASN A 25 6.65 -12.08 0.97
CA ASN A 25 6.75 -12.88 -0.24
C ASN A 25 5.49 -12.86 -1.09
N LYS A 26 4.55 -11.97 -0.76
CA LYS A 26 3.29 -11.89 -1.47
C LYS A 26 3.04 -10.50 -2.00
N TRP A 27 2.47 -10.44 -3.18
CA TRP A 27 1.91 -9.20 -3.70
C TRP A 27 0.50 -9.06 -3.16
N LEU A 28 0.18 -7.90 -2.60
CA LEU A 28 -1.13 -7.64 -2.01
C LEU A 28 -1.83 -6.53 -2.79
N THR A 29 -3.13 -6.68 -2.98
CA THR A 29 -3.92 -5.62 -3.62
C THR A 29 -4.22 -4.52 -2.61
N GLY A 30 -4.52 -3.32 -3.12
CA GLY A 30 -4.94 -2.24 -2.25
C GLY A 30 -6.18 -2.59 -1.45
N ASP A 31 -7.11 -3.35 -2.05
CA ASP A 31 -8.32 -3.76 -1.36
C ASP A 31 -8.02 -4.69 -0.18
N GLU A 32 -7.09 -5.63 -0.37
CA GLU A 32 -6.70 -6.52 0.70
C GLU A 32 -6.08 -5.75 1.87
N ILE A 33 -5.22 -4.79 1.55
CA ILE A 33 -4.58 -3.96 2.57
C ILE A 33 -5.63 -3.13 3.29
N ALA A 34 -6.55 -2.53 2.54
CA ALA A 34 -7.60 -1.70 3.12
C ALA A 34 -8.44 -2.50 4.11
N GLU A 35 -8.80 -3.71 3.74
CA GLU A 35 -9.61 -4.57 4.60
C GLU A 35 -8.88 -4.92 5.89
N LYS A 36 -7.58 -5.22 5.77
CA LYS A 36 -6.81 -5.64 6.95
C LYS A 36 -6.54 -4.49 7.91
N VAL A 37 -6.31 -3.28 7.39
CA VAL A 37 -6.01 -2.15 8.25
C VAL A 37 -7.24 -1.31 8.58
N GLY A 38 -8.41 -1.66 8.02
CA GLY A 38 -9.65 -0.96 8.34
C GLY A 38 -9.78 0.41 7.69
N LEU A 39 -9.21 0.58 6.52
CA LEU A 39 -9.26 1.84 5.78
C LEU A 39 -10.03 1.65 4.48
N THR A 40 -10.39 2.78 3.84
CA THR A 40 -10.98 2.72 2.51
C THR A 40 -9.90 2.49 1.47
N GLY A 41 -10.30 1.98 0.31
CA GLY A 41 -9.35 1.77 -0.77
C GLY A 41 -8.70 3.06 -1.24
N VAL A 42 -9.45 4.16 -1.24
CA VAL A 42 -8.90 5.46 -1.63
C VAL A 42 -7.79 5.90 -0.68
N THR A 43 -8.02 5.73 0.62
CA THR A 43 -7.04 6.10 1.63
C THR A 43 -5.78 5.24 1.49
N VAL A 44 -5.95 3.94 1.33
CA VAL A 44 -4.81 3.02 1.17
C VAL A 44 -4.01 3.38 -0.08
N ARG A 45 -4.70 3.70 -1.17
CA ARG A 45 -4.01 4.07 -2.41
C ARG A 45 -3.12 5.29 -2.21
N ARG A 46 -3.61 6.27 -1.45
CA ARG A 46 -2.82 7.46 -1.14
C ARG A 46 -1.56 7.09 -0.36
N TYR A 47 -1.69 6.24 0.65
CA TYR A 47 -0.54 5.80 1.44
C TYR A 47 0.42 4.98 0.59
N MET A 48 -0.11 4.09 -0.25
CA MET A 48 0.74 3.26 -1.10
C MET A 48 1.53 4.11 -2.09
N THR A 49 0.91 5.13 -2.66
CA THR A 49 1.62 6.04 -3.56
C THR A 49 2.78 6.69 -2.84
N HIS A 50 2.55 7.17 -1.62
CA HIS A 50 3.61 7.78 -0.83
C HIS A 50 4.74 6.78 -0.53
N LEU A 51 4.37 5.58 -0.14
CA LEU A 51 5.36 4.56 0.21
C LEU A 51 6.17 4.07 -0.99
N THR A 52 5.54 4.02 -2.16
CA THR A 52 6.30 3.66 -3.37
C THR A 52 7.26 4.77 -3.78
N GLU A 53 6.85 6.02 -3.56
CA GLU A 53 7.74 7.15 -3.86
C GLU A 53 8.94 7.19 -2.94
N THR A 54 8.78 6.75 -1.70
CA THR A 54 9.90 6.70 -0.76
C THR A 54 10.80 5.49 -0.96
N GLY A 55 10.36 4.52 -1.76
CA GLY A 55 11.13 3.32 -2.00
C GLY A 55 10.94 2.22 -0.96
N LEU A 56 10.03 2.40 -0.02
CA LEU A 56 9.78 1.39 1.00
C LEU A 56 8.89 0.26 0.49
N VAL A 57 8.10 0.52 -0.54
CA VAL A 57 7.15 -0.44 -1.11
C VAL A 57 7.32 -0.46 -2.62
N MET A 58 7.21 -1.64 -3.19
CA MET A 58 7.20 -1.80 -4.64
C MET A 58 5.76 -1.90 -5.13
N GLY A 59 5.47 -1.27 -6.26
CA GLY A 59 4.16 -1.34 -6.89
C GLY A 59 4.25 -1.99 -8.25
N ASP A 60 3.23 -2.75 -8.60
CA ASP A 60 3.13 -3.37 -9.91
C ASP A 60 1.67 -3.39 -10.33
N THR A 61 1.44 -3.58 -11.61
CA THR A 61 0.08 -3.60 -12.14
C THR A 61 -0.21 -5.00 -12.67
N ASN A 62 -1.34 -5.56 -12.24
CA ASN A 62 -1.77 -6.87 -12.69
C ASN A 62 -2.90 -6.70 -13.70
N TYR A 63 -2.70 -7.15 -14.92
CA TYR A 63 -3.68 -7.06 -15.99
C TYR A 63 -4.46 -8.36 -16.19
N GLU A 64 -4.20 -9.36 -15.37
CA GLU A 64 -4.82 -10.67 -15.53
C GLU A 64 -6.23 -10.77 -14.95
N THR A 65 -6.69 -9.71 -14.30
CA THR A 65 -7.99 -9.75 -13.63
C THR A 65 -9.15 -9.43 -14.56
N GLY A 66 -8.92 -9.45 -15.86
CA GLY A 66 -9.98 -9.31 -16.86
C GLY A 66 -10.72 -7.99 -16.80
N GLY A 67 -10.34 -7.02 -17.54
CA GLY A 67 -11.06 -5.78 -17.69
C GLY A 67 -10.50 -4.60 -16.90
N ARG A 68 -9.99 -4.81 -15.71
CA ARG A 68 -9.41 -3.72 -14.91
C ARG A 68 -8.05 -4.10 -14.36
N PRO A 69 -7.05 -3.25 -14.58
CA PRO A 69 -5.76 -3.50 -13.93
C PRO A 69 -5.88 -3.29 -12.43
N CYS A 70 -5.26 -4.18 -11.67
CA CYS A 70 -5.18 -4.07 -10.21
C CYS A 70 -3.78 -3.70 -9.81
N MET A 71 -3.66 -2.74 -8.90
CA MET A 71 -2.36 -2.42 -8.35
C MET A 71 -2.00 -3.42 -7.28
N LEU A 72 -0.79 -3.93 -7.36
CA LEU A 72 -0.23 -4.85 -6.38
C LEU A 72 0.91 -4.18 -5.65
N TYR A 73 1.03 -4.47 -4.38
CA TYR A 73 2.05 -3.85 -3.53
C TYR A 73 2.80 -4.91 -2.75
N LYS A 74 4.08 -4.67 -2.56
CA LYS A 74 4.95 -5.58 -1.83
C LYS A 74 6.03 -4.77 -1.15
N ILE A 75 6.42 -5.16 0.05
CA ILE A 75 7.53 -4.50 0.75
C ILE A 75 8.80 -4.70 -0.06
N SER A 76 9.60 -3.65 -0.19
CA SER A 76 10.79 -3.72 -1.02
C SER A 76 11.96 -4.39 -0.33
N LYS A 77 11.87 -4.65 0.96
CA LYS A 77 12.90 -5.36 1.69
C LYS A 77 12.40 -6.68 2.21
#